data_61ae61372369b9387556446f27ae6db4
#
_entry.id   61ae61372369b9387556446f27ae6db4
#
_cell.length_a   1.000
_cell.length_b   1.000
_cell.length_c   1.000
_cell.angle_alpha   90.00
_cell.angle_beta   90.00
_cell.angle_gamma   90.00
#
_symmetry.space_group_name_H-M   'P 1'
#
loop_
_entity.id
_entity.type
_entity.pdbx_description
1 polymer ?
#
loop_
_entity_poly.entity_id
_entity_poly.type
_entity_poly.pdbx_seq_one_letter_code
_entity_poly.pdbx_strand_id
1 'polypeptide(L)'
;MSATLIARELAAGHGDRVLFAGLDLVVAPGDVVGLVGVNGAGKSTLLQLLAGLVQPEEGTVRVSPSTANVGYLPQEPDRREGETVHDFLSRRTGVGAAQRAMDETADALGIGAPGADDAYAVALERWLALGGADLDERINGVLADLGLDVGVSQLMTSLSGGQAARAGMASLLLSRYDIFLLDEPTNDLDLDGLDRLERFVGGLRAGAVLVSHDREFLARTVNRVVELDLAQQQVRTYGGGYGAYLTEREVARRHAREEYEEYAGVRSALQERARTQRNWMEKGVRNARRKATDNDKFVRKFRAESSEKQAAKARQTERLIERLDEVEEPRKEWDLRMTIAAAPRAGAIVASLRGAVVRRGDFTLGPVDLQIDWADRVAITGANGAGKSTLLGALLGRIPLDDGHAALGPGVLVGEVDQARALFLGDEALLTAFGAEVPSWVPAQTRTLLAKFGLTADHVLRPAASLSPGERTRAALALLQARGVNLLVLDEPTNHLDLPAIEQLEAALASYPGTLLLVTHDRRMLDAVHTTRHVEVVAGRVIDR
;
A
#
# COMPACT_ATOMS: atom_id res chain seq x y z
N MET A 1 1.89 -26.48 -19.64
CA MET A 1 3.37 -26.64 -19.80
C MET A 1 4.03 -25.88 -18.66
N SER A 2 5.21 -26.26 -18.21
CA SER A 2 5.93 -25.52 -17.16
C SER A 2 6.70 -24.38 -17.81
N ALA A 3 6.31 -23.13 -17.56
CA ALA A 3 6.99 -21.95 -18.08
C ALA A 3 7.82 -21.25 -17.01
N THR A 4 8.94 -20.66 -17.41
CA THR A 4 9.81 -19.86 -16.54
C THR A 4 9.96 -18.47 -17.13
N LEU A 5 9.76 -17.45 -16.30
CA LEU A 5 10.02 -16.05 -16.62
C LEU A 5 11.39 -15.67 -16.04
N ILE A 6 12.21 -15.03 -16.84
CA ILE A 6 13.57 -14.61 -16.47
C ILE A 6 13.70 -13.11 -16.82
N ALA A 7 13.91 -12.32 -15.80
CA ALA A 7 14.28 -10.91 -15.90
C ALA A 7 15.74 -10.76 -15.50
N ARG A 8 16.53 -9.98 -16.25
CA ARG A 8 17.94 -9.71 -15.95
C ARG A 8 18.25 -8.24 -16.07
N GLU A 9 18.91 -7.73 -15.05
CA GLU A 9 19.40 -6.34 -14.93
C GLU A 9 18.34 -5.31 -15.30
N LEU A 10 17.06 -5.57 -14.91
CA LEU A 10 15.98 -4.66 -15.24
C LEU A 10 16.12 -3.33 -14.51
N ALA A 11 15.96 -2.25 -15.27
CA ALA A 11 15.82 -0.89 -14.75
C ALA A 11 14.56 -0.24 -15.30
N ALA A 12 13.94 0.60 -14.48
CA ALA A 12 12.80 1.41 -14.86
C ALA A 12 12.80 2.75 -14.12
N GLY A 13 12.34 3.79 -14.82
CA GLY A 13 12.18 5.13 -14.31
C GLY A 13 10.85 5.77 -14.73
N HIS A 14 10.61 6.97 -14.23
CA HIS A 14 9.51 7.81 -14.66
C HIS A 14 9.99 9.26 -14.79
N GLY A 15 10.21 9.73 -16.02
CA GLY A 15 10.94 10.96 -16.28
C GLY A 15 12.38 10.86 -15.76
N ASP A 16 12.82 11.85 -14.95
CA ASP A 16 14.17 11.85 -14.36
C ASP A 16 14.29 10.98 -13.09
N ARG A 17 13.23 10.32 -12.65
CA ARG A 17 13.21 9.55 -11.41
C ARG A 17 13.42 8.06 -11.69
N VAL A 18 14.53 7.50 -11.25
CA VAL A 18 14.77 6.07 -11.23
C VAL A 18 13.87 5.43 -10.17
N LEU A 19 13.12 4.40 -10.54
CA LEU A 19 12.29 3.60 -9.64
C LEU A 19 13.09 2.45 -9.05
N PHE A 20 13.74 1.68 -9.91
CA PHE A 20 14.66 0.60 -9.55
C PHE A 20 15.65 0.33 -10.68
N ALA A 21 16.79 -0.27 -10.34
CA ALA A 21 17.82 -0.68 -11.30
C ALA A 21 18.47 -2.00 -10.86
N GLY A 22 19.00 -2.75 -11.84
CA GLY A 22 19.75 -3.99 -11.59
C GLY A 22 18.89 -5.12 -11.02
N LEU A 23 17.59 -5.21 -11.36
CA LEU A 23 16.72 -6.25 -10.86
C LEU A 23 16.92 -7.55 -11.64
N ASP A 24 17.31 -8.60 -10.92
CA ASP A 24 17.33 -9.97 -11.39
C ASP A 24 16.21 -10.78 -10.76
N LEU A 25 15.35 -11.38 -11.57
CA LEU A 25 14.23 -12.20 -11.10
C LEU A 25 14.02 -13.41 -11.99
N VAL A 26 13.92 -14.58 -11.37
CA VAL A 26 13.49 -15.82 -12.03
C VAL A 26 12.22 -16.30 -11.35
N VAL A 27 11.17 -16.54 -12.15
CA VAL A 27 9.89 -17.09 -11.68
C VAL A 27 9.69 -18.43 -12.35
N ALA A 28 9.84 -19.49 -11.59
CA ALA A 28 9.68 -20.87 -12.05
C ALA A 28 8.26 -21.40 -11.71
N PRO A 29 7.85 -22.53 -12.30
CA PRO A 29 6.60 -23.18 -11.94
C PRO A 29 6.51 -23.47 -10.43
N GLY A 30 5.40 -23.08 -9.81
CA GLY A 30 5.17 -23.20 -8.38
C GLY A 30 5.80 -22.09 -7.51
N ASP A 31 6.56 -21.16 -8.12
CA ASP A 31 6.99 -19.95 -7.43
C ASP A 31 5.80 -18.98 -7.28
N VAL A 32 5.57 -18.50 -6.07
CA VAL A 32 4.66 -17.39 -5.79
C VAL A 32 5.46 -16.26 -5.16
N VAL A 33 5.80 -15.28 -5.97
CA VAL A 33 6.65 -14.15 -5.57
C VAL A 33 5.78 -12.97 -5.15
N GLY A 34 5.87 -12.56 -3.89
CA GLY A 34 5.26 -11.32 -3.40
C GLY A 34 6.15 -10.12 -3.68
N LEU A 35 5.62 -9.12 -4.35
CA LEU A 35 6.33 -7.86 -4.61
C LEU A 35 5.87 -6.80 -3.61
N VAL A 36 6.78 -6.35 -2.76
CA VAL A 36 6.49 -5.39 -1.68
C VAL A 36 7.29 -4.10 -1.86
N GLY A 37 6.80 -3.01 -1.31
CA GLY A 37 7.42 -1.69 -1.37
C GLY A 37 6.41 -0.58 -1.16
N VAL A 38 6.88 0.62 -0.88
CA VAL A 38 6.02 1.81 -0.71
C VAL A 38 5.25 2.13 -1.99
N ASN A 39 4.16 2.89 -1.87
CA ASN A 39 3.45 3.37 -3.04
C ASN A 39 4.36 4.25 -3.92
N GLY A 40 4.29 4.02 -5.23
CA GLY A 40 5.18 4.68 -6.19
C GLY A 40 6.60 4.09 -6.29
N ALA A 41 6.88 2.93 -5.67
CA ALA A 41 8.16 2.23 -5.81
C ALA A 41 8.35 1.51 -7.17
N GLY A 42 7.33 1.52 -8.03
CA GLY A 42 7.41 0.89 -9.34
C GLY A 42 6.87 -0.55 -9.39
N LYS A 43 6.10 -1.00 -8.39
CA LYS A 43 5.53 -2.35 -8.35
C LYS A 43 4.71 -2.68 -9.59
N SER A 44 3.71 -1.85 -9.93
CA SER A 44 2.88 -2.02 -11.13
C SER A 44 3.70 -1.90 -12.42
N THR A 45 4.68 -0.99 -12.46
CA THR A 45 5.60 -0.83 -13.58
C THR A 45 6.40 -2.12 -13.80
N LEU A 46 6.91 -2.73 -12.73
CA LEU A 46 7.62 -4.01 -12.83
C LEU A 46 6.70 -5.12 -13.37
N LEU A 47 5.47 -5.24 -12.89
CA LEU A 47 4.52 -6.21 -13.44
C LEU A 47 4.24 -5.97 -14.92
N GLN A 48 4.10 -4.71 -15.36
CA GLN A 48 3.90 -4.38 -16.79
C GLN A 48 5.12 -4.70 -17.63
N LEU A 49 6.34 -4.49 -17.13
CA LEU A 49 7.58 -4.90 -17.78
C LEU A 49 7.66 -6.43 -17.94
N LEU A 50 7.34 -7.17 -16.87
CA LEU A 50 7.31 -8.63 -16.87
C LEU A 50 6.22 -9.18 -17.82
N ALA A 51 5.11 -8.45 -17.97
CA ALA A 51 4.05 -8.77 -18.94
C ALA A 51 4.42 -8.42 -20.39
N GLY A 52 5.52 -7.70 -20.64
CA GLY A 52 5.90 -7.21 -21.96
C GLY A 52 5.01 -6.07 -22.49
N LEU A 53 4.23 -5.42 -21.62
CA LEU A 53 3.35 -4.29 -21.97
C LEU A 53 4.13 -2.98 -22.08
N VAL A 54 5.24 -2.87 -21.38
CA VAL A 54 6.17 -1.75 -21.41
C VAL A 54 7.57 -2.29 -21.66
N GLN A 55 8.39 -1.55 -22.41
CA GLN A 55 9.79 -1.91 -22.63
C GLN A 55 10.64 -1.41 -21.45
N PRO A 56 11.60 -2.21 -20.94
CA PRO A 56 12.52 -1.78 -19.92
C PRO A 56 13.49 -0.71 -20.44
N GLU A 57 13.94 0.20 -19.59
CA GLU A 57 15.01 1.16 -19.91
C GLU A 57 16.35 0.43 -20.07
N GLU A 58 16.62 -0.52 -19.20
CA GLU A 58 17.77 -1.42 -19.26
C GLU A 58 17.35 -2.85 -18.90
N GLY A 59 18.14 -3.81 -19.36
CA GLY A 59 17.92 -5.22 -19.07
C GLY A 59 17.01 -5.94 -20.08
N THR A 60 16.60 -7.16 -19.74
CA THR A 60 15.78 -8.01 -20.61
C THR A 60 14.79 -8.86 -19.83
N VAL A 61 13.61 -9.09 -20.41
CA VAL A 61 12.62 -10.07 -19.93
C VAL A 61 12.48 -11.17 -20.97
N ARG A 62 12.55 -12.43 -20.54
CA ARG A 62 12.38 -13.60 -21.39
C ARG A 62 11.45 -14.61 -20.73
N VAL A 63 10.63 -15.26 -21.55
CA VAL A 63 9.76 -16.37 -21.13
C VAL A 63 10.18 -17.63 -21.87
N SER A 64 10.29 -18.73 -21.17
CA SER A 64 10.66 -20.02 -21.75
C SER A 64 9.62 -21.08 -21.35
N PRO A 65 9.02 -21.79 -22.32
CA PRO A 65 9.17 -21.62 -23.77
C PRO A 65 8.57 -20.28 -24.26
N SER A 66 9.00 -19.80 -25.42
CA SER A 66 8.51 -18.54 -26.00
C SER A 66 7.02 -18.54 -26.35
N THR A 67 6.41 -19.73 -26.41
CA THR A 67 4.97 -19.94 -26.64
C THR A 67 4.13 -19.83 -25.37
N ALA A 68 4.75 -19.71 -24.19
CA ALA A 68 4.03 -19.64 -22.93
C ALA A 68 3.21 -18.35 -22.80
N ASN A 69 2.05 -18.46 -22.20
CA ASN A 69 1.10 -17.37 -22.01
C ASN A 69 1.32 -16.70 -20.64
N VAL A 70 1.57 -15.39 -20.67
CA VAL A 70 1.67 -14.55 -19.45
C VAL A 70 0.39 -13.77 -19.30
N GLY A 71 -0.29 -13.92 -18.17
CA GLY A 71 -1.49 -13.19 -17.83
C GLY A 71 -1.20 -12.06 -16.85
N TYR A 72 -1.67 -10.84 -17.14
CA TYR A 72 -1.58 -9.69 -16.27
C TYR A 72 -2.95 -9.23 -15.80
N LEU A 73 -3.17 -9.17 -14.49
CA LEU A 73 -4.34 -8.60 -13.85
C LEU A 73 -3.95 -7.23 -13.28
N PRO A 74 -4.43 -6.11 -13.88
CA PRO A 74 -4.20 -4.78 -13.32
C PRO A 74 -5.05 -4.55 -12.07
N GLN A 75 -4.66 -3.56 -11.26
CA GLN A 75 -5.30 -3.18 -10.02
C GLN A 75 -6.80 -2.88 -10.17
N GLU A 76 -7.17 -2.14 -11.22
CA GLU A 76 -8.58 -1.88 -11.54
C GLU A 76 -8.97 -2.62 -12.82
N PRO A 77 -10.16 -3.26 -12.85
CA PRO A 77 -10.68 -3.84 -14.07
C PRO A 77 -10.87 -2.75 -15.14
N ASP A 78 -10.18 -2.90 -16.30
CA ASP A 78 -10.36 -2.04 -17.45
C ASP A 78 -11.78 -2.23 -18.01
N ARG A 79 -12.72 -1.33 -17.67
CA ARG A 79 -14.10 -1.36 -18.11
C ARG A 79 -14.25 -0.57 -19.39
N ARG A 80 -14.35 -1.25 -20.50
CA ARG A 80 -14.50 -0.63 -21.80
C ARG A 80 -15.97 -0.29 -22.06
N GLU A 81 -16.19 0.84 -22.71
CA GLU A 81 -17.54 1.23 -23.13
C GLU A 81 -18.10 0.22 -24.13
N GLY A 82 -19.34 -0.22 -23.91
CA GLY A 82 -20.00 -1.22 -24.75
C GLY A 82 -19.56 -2.67 -24.52
N GLU A 83 -18.59 -2.95 -23.65
CA GLU A 83 -18.11 -4.30 -23.36
C GLU A 83 -19.07 -5.01 -22.39
N THR A 84 -19.53 -6.20 -22.76
CA THR A 84 -20.33 -7.07 -21.89
C THR A 84 -19.45 -7.83 -20.89
N VAL A 85 -20.05 -8.44 -19.87
CA VAL A 85 -19.34 -9.34 -18.93
C VAL A 85 -18.69 -10.49 -19.68
N HIS A 86 -19.38 -11.09 -20.66
CA HIS A 86 -18.82 -12.15 -21.51
C HIS A 86 -17.60 -11.66 -22.31
N ASP A 87 -17.71 -10.50 -22.97
CA ASP A 87 -16.60 -9.95 -23.77
C ASP A 87 -15.38 -9.63 -22.89
N PHE A 88 -15.62 -9.06 -21.71
CA PHE A 88 -14.61 -8.81 -20.71
C PHE A 88 -13.89 -10.10 -20.30
N LEU A 89 -14.62 -11.16 -19.93
CA LEU A 89 -14.06 -12.44 -19.54
C LEU A 89 -13.29 -13.10 -20.69
N SER A 90 -13.86 -13.10 -21.91
CA SER A 90 -13.20 -13.61 -23.12
C SER A 90 -11.91 -12.86 -23.46
N ARG A 91 -11.91 -11.54 -23.30
CA ARG A 91 -10.72 -10.71 -23.51
C ARG A 91 -9.66 -10.98 -22.44
N ARG A 92 -10.07 -11.02 -21.15
CA ARG A 92 -9.17 -11.17 -20.02
C ARG A 92 -8.52 -12.55 -19.96
N THR A 93 -9.22 -13.60 -20.36
CA THR A 93 -8.66 -14.97 -20.48
C THR A 93 -7.77 -15.16 -21.71
N GLY A 94 -7.76 -14.19 -22.62
CA GLY A 94 -7.05 -14.29 -23.90
C GLY A 94 -7.79 -15.12 -24.96
N VAL A 95 -8.89 -15.78 -24.59
CA VAL A 95 -9.67 -16.63 -25.52
C VAL A 95 -10.25 -15.82 -26.67
N GLY A 96 -10.77 -14.62 -26.42
CA GLY A 96 -11.34 -13.77 -27.47
C GLY A 96 -10.33 -13.35 -28.55
N ALA A 97 -9.06 -13.11 -28.18
CA ALA A 97 -8.01 -12.83 -29.12
C ALA A 97 -7.61 -14.08 -29.91
N ALA A 98 -7.51 -15.22 -29.24
CA ALA A 98 -7.20 -16.51 -29.90
C ALA A 98 -8.32 -16.96 -30.83
N GLN A 99 -9.59 -16.72 -30.48
CA GLN A 99 -10.74 -16.99 -31.36
C GLN A 99 -10.65 -16.19 -32.66
N ARG A 100 -10.43 -14.87 -32.57
CA ARG A 100 -10.27 -14.04 -33.77
C ARG A 100 -9.12 -14.51 -34.67
N ALA A 101 -7.96 -14.84 -34.07
CA ALA A 101 -6.82 -15.34 -34.82
C ALA A 101 -7.14 -16.69 -35.51
N MET A 102 -7.90 -17.55 -34.83
CA MET A 102 -8.35 -18.82 -35.40
C MET A 102 -9.33 -18.59 -36.57
N ASP A 103 -10.27 -17.68 -36.42
CA ASP A 103 -11.26 -17.34 -37.47
C ASP A 103 -10.56 -16.71 -38.68
N GLU A 104 -9.64 -15.76 -38.49
CA GLU A 104 -8.86 -15.14 -39.55
C GLU A 104 -7.99 -16.16 -40.31
N THR A 105 -7.37 -17.10 -39.60
CA THR A 105 -6.57 -18.16 -40.26
C THR A 105 -7.44 -19.21 -40.91
N ALA A 106 -8.65 -19.50 -40.41
CA ALA A 106 -9.63 -20.36 -41.05
C ALA A 106 -10.12 -19.77 -42.39
N ASP A 107 -10.40 -18.45 -42.41
CA ASP A 107 -10.76 -17.75 -43.64
C ASP A 107 -9.62 -17.81 -44.69
N ALA A 108 -8.36 -17.59 -44.25
CA ALA A 108 -7.18 -17.71 -45.10
C ALA A 108 -7.02 -19.14 -45.66
N LEU A 109 -7.30 -20.16 -44.84
CA LEU A 109 -7.29 -21.56 -45.27
C LEU A 109 -8.39 -21.83 -46.27
N GLY A 110 -9.59 -21.26 -46.09
CA GLY A 110 -10.74 -21.39 -47.03
C GLY A 110 -10.46 -20.85 -48.43
N ILE A 111 -9.61 -19.82 -48.55
CA ILE A 111 -9.18 -19.27 -49.85
C ILE A 111 -7.87 -19.87 -50.39
N GLY A 112 -7.29 -20.87 -49.70
CA GLY A 112 -6.08 -21.55 -50.10
C GLY A 112 -4.81 -20.71 -50.03
N ALA A 113 -4.71 -19.78 -49.08
CA ALA A 113 -3.52 -18.94 -48.91
C ALA A 113 -2.28 -19.78 -48.51
N PRO A 114 -1.08 -19.46 -49.02
CA PRO A 114 0.13 -20.22 -48.73
C PRO A 114 0.43 -20.21 -47.20
N GLY A 115 0.65 -21.41 -46.59
CA GLY A 115 0.97 -21.58 -45.19
C GLY A 115 -0.22 -21.36 -44.21
N ALA A 116 -1.45 -21.26 -44.74
CA ALA A 116 -2.65 -21.06 -43.92
C ALA A 116 -3.00 -22.29 -43.07
N ASP A 117 -2.63 -23.49 -43.52
CA ASP A 117 -2.79 -24.74 -42.79
C ASP A 117 -1.95 -24.77 -41.48
N ASP A 118 -0.68 -24.43 -41.56
CA ASP A 118 0.19 -24.32 -40.39
C ASP A 118 -0.27 -23.18 -39.46
N ALA A 119 -0.63 -22.02 -40.02
CA ALA A 119 -1.12 -20.88 -39.24
C ALA A 119 -2.43 -21.22 -38.50
N TYR A 120 -3.38 -21.90 -39.13
CA TYR A 120 -4.61 -22.35 -38.50
C TYR A 120 -4.35 -23.38 -37.38
N ALA A 121 -3.46 -24.33 -37.62
CA ALA A 121 -3.10 -25.33 -36.63
C ALA A 121 -2.54 -24.68 -35.34
N VAL A 122 -1.64 -23.69 -35.51
CA VAL A 122 -1.07 -22.93 -34.39
C VAL A 122 -2.16 -22.09 -33.65
N ALA A 123 -3.04 -21.43 -34.41
CA ALA A 123 -4.11 -20.63 -33.82
C ALA A 123 -5.12 -21.51 -33.03
N LEU A 124 -5.50 -22.66 -33.61
CA LEU A 124 -6.38 -23.64 -32.97
C LEU A 124 -5.75 -24.21 -31.69
N GLU A 125 -4.47 -24.61 -31.74
CA GLU A 125 -3.75 -25.11 -30.58
C GLU A 125 -3.74 -24.07 -29.45
N ARG A 126 -3.48 -22.82 -29.77
CA ARG A 126 -3.51 -21.71 -28.78
C ARG A 126 -4.91 -21.50 -28.19
N TRP A 127 -5.94 -21.50 -29.02
CA TRP A 127 -7.33 -21.34 -28.58
C TRP A 127 -7.75 -22.49 -27.64
N LEU A 128 -7.40 -23.73 -27.97
CA LEU A 128 -7.65 -24.89 -27.11
C LEU A 128 -6.86 -24.82 -25.80
N ALA A 129 -5.58 -24.41 -25.83
CA ALA A 129 -4.74 -24.27 -24.66
C ALA A 129 -5.29 -23.24 -23.66
N LEU A 130 -5.88 -22.14 -24.14
CA LEU A 130 -6.54 -21.13 -23.32
C LEU A 130 -7.93 -21.56 -22.83
N GLY A 131 -8.44 -22.72 -23.27
CA GLY A 131 -9.74 -23.25 -22.88
C GLY A 131 -10.90 -22.59 -23.61
N GLY A 132 -10.73 -22.25 -24.88
CA GLY A 132 -11.80 -21.64 -25.71
C GLY A 132 -13.00 -22.56 -25.88
N ALA A 133 -12.78 -23.87 -25.98
CA ALA A 133 -13.82 -24.84 -26.23
C ALA A 133 -14.87 -24.97 -25.11
N ASP A 134 -14.50 -24.67 -23.87
CA ASP A 134 -15.35 -24.82 -22.67
C ASP A 134 -15.55 -23.53 -21.88
N LEU A 135 -15.12 -22.39 -22.43
CA LEU A 135 -15.16 -21.11 -21.71
C LEU A 135 -16.59 -20.72 -21.30
N ASP A 136 -17.54 -20.75 -22.24
CA ASP A 136 -18.93 -20.33 -22.01
C ASP A 136 -19.62 -21.16 -20.93
N GLU A 137 -19.33 -22.47 -20.91
CA GLU A 137 -19.86 -23.38 -19.89
C GLU A 137 -19.28 -23.05 -18.51
N ARG A 138 -17.96 -22.81 -18.43
CA ARG A 138 -17.26 -22.47 -17.18
C ARG A 138 -17.64 -21.08 -16.65
N ILE A 139 -17.92 -20.11 -17.51
CA ILE A 139 -18.31 -18.76 -17.10
C ILE A 139 -19.50 -18.82 -16.13
N ASN A 140 -20.58 -19.50 -16.51
CA ASN A 140 -21.77 -19.56 -15.69
C ASN A 140 -21.52 -20.20 -14.32
N GLY A 141 -20.72 -21.27 -14.27
CA GLY A 141 -20.31 -21.92 -13.03
C GLY A 141 -19.51 -21.00 -12.12
N VAL A 142 -18.49 -20.32 -12.66
CA VAL A 142 -17.63 -19.42 -11.90
C VAL A 142 -18.37 -18.17 -11.40
N LEU A 143 -19.26 -17.59 -12.22
CA LEU A 143 -20.08 -16.45 -11.80
C LEU A 143 -21.03 -16.84 -10.65
N ALA A 144 -21.67 -18.00 -10.75
CA ALA A 144 -22.53 -18.53 -9.68
C ALA A 144 -21.72 -18.79 -8.39
N ASP A 145 -20.55 -19.41 -8.50
CA ASP A 145 -19.65 -19.65 -7.37
C ASP A 145 -19.22 -18.36 -6.68
N LEU A 146 -19.01 -17.28 -7.42
CA LEU A 146 -18.65 -15.97 -6.88
C LEU A 146 -19.87 -15.17 -6.37
N GLY A 147 -21.07 -15.70 -6.47
CA GLY A 147 -22.30 -14.97 -6.14
C GLY A 147 -22.48 -13.70 -7.00
N LEU A 148 -22.02 -13.75 -8.24
CA LEU A 148 -22.18 -12.68 -9.20
C LEU A 148 -23.44 -12.96 -10.05
N ASP A 149 -24.59 -12.59 -9.51
CA ASP A 149 -25.89 -12.75 -10.17
C ASP A 149 -26.13 -11.62 -11.18
N VAL A 150 -25.40 -11.69 -12.30
CA VAL A 150 -25.52 -10.76 -13.43
C VAL A 150 -25.57 -11.54 -14.73
N GLY A 151 -26.34 -11.06 -15.69
CA GLY A 151 -26.37 -11.65 -17.02
C GLY A 151 -25.03 -11.45 -17.74
N VAL A 152 -24.52 -12.47 -18.42
CA VAL A 152 -23.27 -12.38 -19.20
C VAL A 152 -23.32 -11.30 -20.29
N SER A 153 -24.51 -10.92 -20.76
CA SER A 153 -24.74 -9.81 -21.71
C SER A 153 -24.82 -8.42 -21.05
N GLN A 154 -24.76 -8.33 -19.73
CA GLN A 154 -24.77 -7.05 -19.04
C GLN A 154 -23.48 -6.29 -19.28
N LEU A 155 -23.57 -4.94 -19.41
CA LEU A 155 -22.40 -4.10 -19.65
C LEU A 155 -21.54 -3.98 -18.40
N MET A 156 -20.23 -4.09 -18.55
CA MET A 156 -19.25 -3.90 -17.46
C MET A 156 -19.35 -2.52 -16.80
N THR A 157 -19.71 -1.50 -17.55
CA THR A 157 -19.89 -0.13 -17.06
C THR A 157 -21.10 0.03 -16.15
N SER A 158 -22.08 -0.86 -16.23
CA SER A 158 -23.30 -0.84 -15.37
C SER A 158 -23.11 -1.58 -14.04
N LEU A 159 -21.99 -2.29 -13.87
CA LEU A 159 -21.70 -3.04 -12.66
C LEU A 159 -21.30 -2.11 -11.51
N SER A 160 -21.76 -2.43 -10.29
CA SER A 160 -21.22 -1.82 -9.08
C SER A 160 -19.73 -2.17 -8.90
N GLY A 161 -19.00 -1.42 -8.06
CA GLY A 161 -17.58 -1.70 -7.76
C GLY A 161 -17.34 -3.15 -7.34
N GLY A 162 -18.13 -3.64 -6.37
CA GLY A 162 -18.01 -5.02 -5.91
C GLY A 162 -18.41 -6.08 -6.95
N GLN A 163 -19.36 -5.78 -7.85
CA GLN A 163 -19.67 -6.68 -8.96
C GLN A 163 -18.52 -6.73 -9.98
N ALA A 164 -17.92 -5.58 -10.27
CA ALA A 164 -16.77 -5.52 -11.18
C ALA A 164 -15.52 -6.20 -10.59
N ALA A 165 -15.26 -6.07 -9.29
CA ALA A 165 -14.21 -6.81 -8.60
C ALA A 165 -14.42 -8.32 -8.72
N ARG A 166 -15.65 -8.80 -8.51
CA ARG A 166 -16.00 -10.22 -8.71
C ARG A 166 -15.87 -10.68 -10.17
N ALA A 167 -16.19 -9.83 -11.14
CA ALA A 167 -15.94 -10.13 -12.55
C ALA A 167 -14.43 -10.20 -12.86
N GLY A 168 -13.61 -9.33 -12.25
CA GLY A 168 -12.16 -9.41 -12.28
C GLY A 168 -11.64 -10.73 -11.72
N MET A 169 -12.16 -11.15 -10.55
CA MET A 169 -11.85 -12.45 -9.97
C MET A 169 -12.28 -13.61 -10.88
N ALA A 170 -13.48 -13.55 -11.48
CA ALA A 170 -13.95 -14.56 -12.42
C ALA A 170 -12.98 -14.71 -13.60
N SER A 171 -12.48 -13.58 -14.13
CA SER A 171 -11.49 -13.61 -15.23
C SER A 171 -10.22 -14.35 -14.84
N LEU A 172 -9.78 -14.20 -13.57
CA LEU A 172 -8.61 -14.90 -13.05
C LEU A 172 -8.85 -16.41 -12.92
N LEU A 173 -9.98 -16.80 -12.30
CA LEU A 173 -10.34 -18.21 -12.10
C LEU A 173 -10.57 -18.97 -13.40
N LEU A 174 -11.03 -18.28 -14.45
CA LEU A 174 -11.24 -18.83 -15.79
C LEU A 174 -9.94 -18.94 -16.59
N SER A 175 -8.90 -18.19 -16.21
CA SER A 175 -7.66 -18.09 -16.99
C SER A 175 -6.80 -19.35 -16.89
N ARG A 176 -6.18 -19.74 -18.00
CA ARG A 176 -5.23 -20.84 -18.11
C ARG A 176 -3.86 -20.32 -18.54
N TYR A 177 -3.30 -19.38 -17.76
CA TYR A 177 -1.98 -18.85 -18.03
C TYR A 177 -0.88 -19.74 -17.47
N ASP A 178 0.28 -19.70 -18.12
CA ASP A 178 1.50 -20.39 -17.65
C ASP A 178 2.24 -19.56 -16.59
N ILE A 179 2.02 -18.24 -16.56
CA ILE A 179 2.56 -17.31 -15.56
C ILE A 179 1.48 -16.27 -15.24
N PHE A 180 1.28 -15.99 -13.96
CA PHE A 180 0.32 -15.01 -13.46
C PHE A 180 1.03 -13.78 -12.88
N LEU A 181 0.64 -12.59 -13.32
CA LEU A 181 1.10 -11.31 -12.80
C LEU A 181 -0.12 -10.56 -12.25
N LEU A 182 -0.20 -10.42 -10.91
CA LEU A 182 -1.39 -9.94 -10.23
C LEU A 182 -1.08 -8.64 -9.48
N ASP A 183 -1.74 -7.55 -9.86
CA ASP A 183 -1.56 -6.24 -9.26
C ASP A 183 -2.72 -5.93 -8.32
N GLU A 184 -2.48 -6.00 -7.01
CA GLU A 184 -3.46 -5.77 -5.94
C GLU A 184 -4.76 -6.59 -6.11
N PRO A 185 -4.70 -7.92 -6.33
CA PRO A 185 -5.88 -8.73 -6.57
C PRO A 185 -6.80 -8.87 -5.35
N THR A 186 -6.34 -8.43 -4.18
CA THR A 186 -7.08 -8.45 -2.91
C THR A 186 -8.01 -7.26 -2.71
N ASN A 187 -7.81 -6.17 -3.50
CA ASN A 187 -8.62 -4.97 -3.36
C ASN A 187 -10.10 -5.24 -3.68
N ASP A 188 -10.99 -4.60 -2.93
CA ASP A 188 -12.44 -4.69 -3.07
C ASP A 188 -13.03 -6.11 -2.92
N LEU A 189 -12.24 -7.09 -2.43
CA LEU A 189 -12.73 -8.42 -2.11
C LEU A 189 -13.22 -8.48 -0.65
N ASP A 190 -14.34 -9.17 -0.45
CA ASP A 190 -14.78 -9.59 0.88
C ASP A 190 -14.02 -10.84 1.35
N LEU A 191 -14.25 -11.26 2.59
CA LEU A 191 -13.56 -12.41 3.18
C LEU A 191 -13.72 -13.69 2.36
N ASP A 192 -14.90 -13.93 1.78
CA ASP A 192 -15.16 -15.10 0.92
C ASP A 192 -14.36 -15.00 -0.39
N GLY A 193 -14.28 -13.80 -0.97
CA GLY A 193 -13.46 -13.53 -2.15
C GLY A 193 -11.98 -13.75 -1.87
N LEU A 194 -11.49 -13.28 -0.73
CA LEU A 194 -10.10 -13.48 -0.28
C LEU A 194 -9.78 -14.97 -0.09
N ASP A 195 -10.66 -15.74 0.59
CA ASP A 195 -10.48 -17.19 0.76
C ASP A 195 -10.46 -17.95 -0.56
N ARG A 196 -11.21 -17.50 -1.57
CA ARG A 196 -11.20 -18.08 -2.92
C ARG A 196 -9.90 -17.76 -3.65
N LEU A 197 -9.44 -16.51 -3.56
CA LEU A 197 -8.17 -16.07 -4.13
C LEU A 197 -6.99 -16.82 -3.49
N GLU A 198 -6.97 -16.97 -2.17
CA GLU A 198 -5.96 -17.75 -1.45
C GLU A 198 -5.92 -19.21 -1.95
N ARG A 199 -7.09 -19.86 -2.08
CA ARG A 199 -7.17 -21.23 -2.62
C ARG A 199 -6.72 -21.33 -4.07
N PHE A 200 -7.08 -20.35 -4.89
CA PHE A 200 -6.63 -20.29 -6.28
C PHE A 200 -5.12 -20.18 -6.38
N VAL A 201 -4.52 -19.19 -5.71
CA VAL A 201 -3.07 -18.96 -5.74
C VAL A 201 -2.31 -20.14 -5.13
N GLY A 202 -2.79 -20.70 -4.00
CA GLY A 202 -2.19 -21.87 -3.37
C GLY A 202 -2.30 -23.17 -4.20
N GLY A 203 -3.26 -23.24 -5.13
CA GLY A 203 -3.43 -24.36 -6.06
C GLY A 203 -2.67 -24.19 -7.38
N LEU A 204 -2.04 -23.03 -7.64
CA LEU A 204 -1.32 -22.78 -8.86
C LEU A 204 -0.10 -23.70 -9.02
N ARG A 205 0.01 -24.35 -10.17
CA ARG A 205 1.25 -25.00 -10.62
C ARG A 205 2.09 -24.09 -11.51
N ALA A 206 1.52 -23.02 -11.97
CA ALA A 206 2.16 -21.95 -12.71
C ALA A 206 3.02 -21.08 -11.80
N GLY A 207 3.96 -20.32 -12.36
CA GLY A 207 4.65 -19.26 -11.64
C GLY A 207 3.73 -18.05 -11.45
N ALA A 208 3.83 -17.36 -10.31
CA ALA A 208 3.08 -16.15 -10.07
C ALA A 208 3.95 -15.04 -9.46
N VAL A 209 3.69 -13.79 -9.87
CA VAL A 209 4.19 -12.59 -9.20
C VAL A 209 2.98 -11.76 -8.79
N LEU A 210 2.89 -11.41 -7.54
CA LEU A 210 1.74 -10.67 -7.03
C LEU A 210 2.15 -9.48 -6.17
N VAL A 211 1.42 -8.40 -6.29
CA VAL A 211 1.46 -7.24 -5.41
C VAL A 211 0.23 -7.32 -4.51
N SER A 212 0.39 -7.19 -3.21
CA SER A 212 -0.73 -7.04 -2.28
C SER A 212 -0.30 -6.28 -1.04
N HIS A 213 -1.24 -5.58 -0.45
CA HIS A 213 -1.13 -4.94 0.86
C HIS A 213 -1.79 -5.77 1.98
N ASP A 214 -2.47 -6.86 1.63
CA ASP A 214 -3.00 -7.82 2.61
C ASP A 214 -1.88 -8.74 3.12
N ARG A 215 -1.47 -8.50 4.36
CA ARG A 215 -0.36 -9.24 5.00
C ARG A 215 -0.70 -10.70 5.28
N GLU A 216 -1.97 -11.00 5.55
CA GLU A 216 -2.42 -12.36 5.80
C GLU A 216 -2.43 -13.17 4.52
N PHE A 217 -2.93 -12.58 3.44
CA PHE A 217 -2.87 -13.17 2.10
C PHE A 217 -1.42 -13.43 1.68
N LEU A 218 -0.52 -12.46 1.85
CA LEU A 218 0.91 -12.65 1.56
C LEU A 218 1.51 -13.78 2.41
N ALA A 219 1.20 -13.82 3.71
CA ALA A 219 1.74 -14.83 4.61
C ALA A 219 1.32 -16.26 4.25
N ARG A 220 0.12 -16.43 3.67
CA ARG A 220 -0.44 -17.74 3.30
C ARG A 220 -0.06 -18.19 1.90
N THR A 221 0.23 -17.25 1.00
CA THR A 221 0.37 -17.56 -0.43
C THR A 221 1.79 -17.46 -0.96
N VAL A 222 2.60 -16.49 -0.50
CA VAL A 222 3.92 -16.27 -1.10
C VAL A 222 5.01 -17.15 -0.48
N ASN A 223 5.90 -17.65 -1.33
CA ASN A 223 7.07 -18.43 -0.93
C ASN A 223 8.40 -17.67 -1.12
N ARG A 224 8.37 -16.50 -1.76
CA ARG A 224 9.51 -15.59 -1.94
C ARG A 224 9.01 -14.16 -1.97
N VAL A 225 9.80 -13.23 -1.45
CA VAL A 225 9.45 -11.80 -1.45
C VAL A 225 10.54 -11.02 -2.18
N VAL A 226 10.13 -10.08 -3.03
CA VAL A 226 10.99 -9.07 -3.64
C VAL A 226 10.58 -7.71 -3.11
N GLU A 227 11.50 -7.02 -2.45
CA GLU A 227 11.30 -5.68 -1.92
C GLU A 227 11.90 -4.64 -2.86
N LEU A 228 11.08 -3.67 -3.27
CA LEU A 228 11.53 -2.48 -3.98
C LEU A 228 11.71 -1.34 -2.98
N ASP A 229 12.97 -1.04 -2.63
CA ASP A 229 13.30 0.10 -1.77
C ASP A 229 13.54 1.35 -2.62
N LEU A 230 12.51 2.20 -2.71
CA LEU A 230 12.56 3.44 -3.48
C LEU A 230 13.56 4.45 -2.89
N ALA A 231 13.79 4.43 -1.58
CA ALA A 231 14.65 5.41 -0.91
C ALA A 231 16.14 5.11 -1.15
N GLN A 232 16.51 3.83 -1.16
CA GLN A 232 17.86 3.38 -1.44
C GLN A 232 18.04 2.95 -2.90
N GLN A 233 16.98 2.97 -3.71
CA GLN A 233 16.96 2.51 -5.11
C GLN A 233 17.50 1.08 -5.25
N GLN A 234 17.25 0.25 -4.24
CA GLN A 234 17.73 -1.13 -4.17
C GLN A 234 16.58 -2.11 -4.32
N VAL A 235 16.90 -3.25 -4.90
CA VAL A 235 16.03 -4.40 -4.97
C VAL A 235 16.61 -5.51 -4.10
N ARG A 236 15.81 -6.06 -3.21
CA ARG A 236 16.24 -7.16 -2.34
C ARG A 236 15.29 -8.34 -2.49
N THR A 237 15.85 -9.53 -2.59
CA THR A 237 15.07 -10.77 -2.66
C THR A 237 15.25 -11.57 -1.39
N TYR A 238 14.13 -12.00 -0.81
CA TYR A 238 14.06 -12.78 0.42
C TYR A 238 13.44 -14.14 0.12
N GLY A 239 14.06 -15.20 0.58
CA GLY A 239 13.52 -16.56 0.53
C GLY A 239 12.65 -16.87 1.76
N GLY A 240 11.82 -17.93 1.68
CA GLY A 240 11.10 -18.44 2.85
C GLY A 240 9.77 -17.75 3.18
N GLY A 241 9.19 -17.02 2.23
CA GLY A 241 7.85 -16.43 2.36
C GLY A 241 7.80 -15.14 3.20
N TYR A 242 6.58 -14.61 3.39
CA TYR A 242 6.37 -13.29 3.98
C TYR A 242 6.81 -13.20 5.46
N GLY A 243 6.63 -14.28 6.24
CA GLY A 243 7.07 -14.31 7.65
C GLY A 243 8.60 -14.23 7.80
N ALA A 244 9.33 -14.97 6.95
CA ALA A 244 10.79 -14.91 6.92
C ALA A 244 11.28 -13.51 6.49
N TYR A 245 10.65 -12.93 5.47
CA TYR A 245 10.91 -11.54 5.05
C TYR A 245 10.81 -10.54 6.21
N LEU A 246 9.71 -10.59 6.99
CA LEU A 246 9.53 -9.69 8.14
C LEU A 246 10.65 -9.83 9.17
N THR A 247 11.04 -11.08 9.47
CA THR A 247 12.11 -11.37 10.42
C THR A 247 13.47 -10.88 9.92
N GLU A 248 13.82 -11.19 8.67
CA GLU A 248 15.08 -10.77 8.08
C GLU A 248 15.16 -9.24 7.94
N ARG A 249 14.05 -8.60 7.56
CA ARG A 249 13.94 -7.14 7.48
C ARG A 249 14.16 -6.48 8.84
N GLU A 250 13.59 -7.03 9.92
CA GLU A 250 13.80 -6.51 11.28
C GLU A 250 15.26 -6.65 11.72
N VAL A 251 15.87 -7.80 11.45
CA VAL A 251 17.31 -8.04 11.74
C VAL A 251 18.18 -7.08 10.94
N ALA A 252 17.96 -6.94 9.64
CA ALA A 252 18.74 -6.04 8.79
C ALA A 252 18.63 -4.58 9.24
N ARG A 253 17.43 -4.14 9.65
CA ARG A 253 17.21 -2.79 10.19
C ARG A 253 17.94 -2.56 11.50
N ARG A 254 17.91 -3.54 12.40
CA ARG A 254 18.64 -3.45 13.66
C ARG A 254 20.14 -3.32 13.43
N HIS A 255 20.71 -4.15 12.55
CA HIS A 255 22.14 -4.07 12.20
C HIS A 255 22.49 -2.74 11.56
N ALA A 256 21.72 -2.26 10.60
CA ALA A 256 21.98 -0.96 9.97
C ALA A 256 21.92 0.20 10.98
N ARG A 257 21.03 0.11 11.98
CA ARG A 257 20.95 1.11 13.07
C ARG A 257 22.15 1.02 13.99
N GLU A 258 22.58 -0.17 14.38
CA GLU A 258 23.77 -0.40 15.21
C GLU A 258 25.04 0.13 14.52
N GLU A 259 25.22 -0.17 13.23
CA GLU A 259 26.34 0.33 12.42
C GLU A 259 26.35 1.86 12.31
N TYR A 260 25.17 2.46 12.08
CA TYR A 260 25.07 3.92 12.04
C TYR A 260 25.34 4.58 13.40
N GLU A 261 24.83 4.03 14.50
CA GLU A 261 25.07 4.53 15.85
C GLU A 261 26.57 4.45 16.21
N GLU A 262 27.24 3.37 15.83
CA GLU A 262 28.68 3.23 15.99
C GLU A 262 29.45 4.28 15.15
N TYR A 263 29.13 4.40 13.86
CA TYR A 263 29.69 5.41 12.98
C TYR A 263 29.48 6.84 13.50
N ALA A 264 28.26 7.18 13.88
CA ALA A 264 27.90 8.50 14.41
C ALA A 264 28.64 8.78 15.72
N GLY A 265 28.79 7.78 16.59
CA GLY A 265 29.56 7.85 17.83
C GLY A 265 31.04 8.14 17.56
N VAL A 266 31.67 7.38 16.67
CA VAL A 266 33.09 7.57 16.28
C VAL A 266 33.27 8.96 15.63
N ARG A 267 32.42 9.34 14.69
CA ARG A 267 32.46 10.65 14.03
C ARG A 267 32.33 11.81 15.02
N SER A 268 31.36 11.72 15.95
CA SER A 268 31.14 12.72 17.00
C SER A 268 32.35 12.87 17.92
N ALA A 269 32.92 11.75 18.38
CA ALA A 269 34.11 11.76 19.22
C ALA A 269 35.35 12.37 18.53
N LEU A 270 35.53 12.08 17.24
CA LEU A 270 36.61 12.68 16.44
C LEU A 270 36.39 14.17 16.22
N GLN A 271 35.15 14.60 15.96
CA GLN A 271 34.77 16.02 15.80
C GLN A 271 35.01 16.81 17.11
N GLU A 272 34.62 16.25 18.25
CA GLU A 272 34.85 16.86 19.55
C GLU A 272 36.34 16.96 19.87
N ARG A 273 37.10 15.91 19.56
CA ARG A 273 38.55 15.92 19.69
C ARG A 273 39.23 16.99 18.79
N ALA A 274 38.81 17.11 17.53
CA ALA A 274 39.29 18.15 16.64
C ALA A 274 38.94 19.55 17.14
N ARG A 275 37.72 19.77 17.64
CA ARG A 275 37.25 21.02 18.22
C ARG A 275 38.08 21.40 19.48
N THR A 276 38.33 20.43 20.34
CA THR A 276 39.14 20.64 21.55
C THR A 276 40.58 21.01 21.20
N GLN A 277 41.17 20.34 20.20
CA GLN A 277 42.52 20.62 19.70
C GLN A 277 42.64 22.03 19.08
N ARG A 278 41.62 22.46 18.31
CA ARG A 278 41.51 23.83 17.77
C ARG A 278 41.39 24.88 18.87
N ASN A 279 40.53 24.65 19.87
CA ASN A 279 40.36 25.56 21.01
C ASN A 279 41.66 25.73 21.83
N TRP A 280 42.42 24.65 22.01
CA TRP A 280 43.73 24.71 22.69
C TRP A 280 44.73 25.50 21.86
N MET A 281 44.74 25.32 20.55
CA MET A 281 45.61 26.08 19.63
C MET A 281 45.30 27.58 19.71
N GLU A 282 44.02 27.97 19.63
CA GLU A 282 43.59 29.36 19.72
C GLU A 282 43.95 30.01 21.07
N LYS A 283 43.74 29.27 22.19
CA LYS A 283 44.14 29.73 23.51
C LYS A 283 45.65 29.87 23.60
N GLY A 284 46.42 28.95 23.02
CA GLY A 284 47.89 29.01 22.94
C GLY A 284 48.39 30.22 22.17
N VAL A 285 47.82 30.48 20.99
CA VAL A 285 48.14 31.68 20.15
C VAL A 285 47.74 32.98 20.87
N ARG A 286 46.59 33.06 21.53
CA ARG A 286 46.12 34.22 22.29
C ARG A 286 47.04 34.51 23.48
N ASN A 287 47.44 33.49 24.23
CA ASN A 287 48.36 33.62 25.34
C ASN A 287 49.78 33.99 24.88
N ALA A 288 50.26 33.50 23.73
CA ALA A 288 51.52 33.90 23.13
C ALA A 288 51.57 35.37 22.75
N ARG A 289 50.46 35.89 22.18
CA ARG A 289 50.32 37.35 21.85
C ARG A 289 50.25 38.23 23.10
N ARG A 290 49.57 37.78 24.17
CA ARG A 290 49.41 38.55 25.43
C ARG A 290 50.70 38.63 26.27
N LYS A 291 51.63 37.66 26.14
CA LYS A 291 52.92 37.59 26.87
C LYS A 291 54.11 37.95 25.97
N ALA A 292 53.91 38.74 24.92
CA ALA A 292 54.95 39.11 23.95
C ALA A 292 56.03 40.08 24.45
N THR A 293 56.04 40.43 25.75
CA THR A 293 57.02 41.30 26.41
C THR A 293 58.27 40.59 26.89
N ASP A 294 58.35 39.25 26.75
CA ASP A 294 59.52 38.49 27.19
C ASP A 294 60.45 38.14 26.01
N ASN A 295 61.71 38.60 26.08
CA ASN A 295 62.67 38.60 24.97
C ASN A 295 63.43 37.29 24.81
N ASP A 296 62.98 36.18 25.44
CA ASP A 296 63.62 34.86 25.40
C ASP A 296 63.26 34.09 24.12
N LYS A 297 64.24 34.02 23.20
CA LYS A 297 64.14 33.30 21.93
C LYS A 297 63.86 31.80 22.10
N PHE A 298 64.30 31.19 23.19
CA PHE A 298 64.09 29.75 23.49
C PHE A 298 62.63 29.44 23.84
N VAL A 299 62.00 30.29 24.65
CA VAL A 299 60.59 30.16 25.03
C VAL A 299 59.66 30.36 23.83
N ARG A 300 60.03 31.28 22.91
CA ARG A 300 59.28 31.49 21.64
C ARG A 300 59.37 30.26 20.74
N LYS A 301 60.55 29.68 20.58
CA LYS A 301 60.74 28.47 19.75
C LYS A 301 59.97 27.28 20.31
N PHE A 302 60.04 27.03 21.61
CA PHE A 302 59.32 25.94 22.27
C PHE A 302 57.81 26.08 22.18
N ARG A 303 57.28 27.30 22.29
CA ARG A 303 55.84 27.60 22.11
C ARG A 303 55.37 27.44 20.67
N ALA A 304 56.19 27.84 19.68
CA ALA A 304 55.90 27.64 18.26
C ALA A 304 55.87 26.14 17.91
N GLU A 305 56.85 25.36 18.35
CA GLU A 305 56.89 23.91 18.15
C GLU A 305 55.73 23.17 18.82
N SER A 306 55.30 23.61 20.01
CA SER A 306 54.13 23.07 20.70
C SER A 306 52.81 23.37 19.92
N SER A 307 52.69 24.58 19.38
CA SER A 307 51.56 24.97 18.56
C SER A 307 51.50 24.22 17.21
N GLU A 308 52.66 24.02 16.57
CA GLU A 308 52.77 23.21 15.34
C GLU A 308 52.40 21.75 15.57
N LYS A 309 52.85 21.13 16.69
CA LYS A 309 52.47 19.78 17.06
C LYS A 309 50.96 19.63 17.29
N GLN A 310 50.29 20.62 17.89
CA GLN A 310 48.85 20.61 18.07
C GLN A 310 48.11 20.79 16.74
N ALA A 311 48.59 21.66 15.84
CA ALA A 311 48.03 21.83 14.50
C ALA A 311 48.20 20.54 13.65
N ALA A 312 49.34 19.83 13.79
CA ALA A 312 49.53 18.55 13.13
C ALA A 312 48.58 17.45 13.64
N LYS A 313 48.32 17.41 14.96
CA LYS A 313 47.35 16.49 15.55
C LYS A 313 45.90 16.80 15.09
N ALA A 314 45.51 18.07 15.00
CA ALA A 314 44.20 18.46 14.51
C ALA A 314 43.99 18.04 13.04
N ARG A 315 45.00 18.31 12.18
CA ARG A 315 45.00 17.85 10.78
C ARG A 315 44.95 16.32 10.66
N GLN A 316 45.62 15.59 11.55
CA GLN A 316 45.55 14.13 11.57
C GLN A 316 44.16 13.65 11.97
N THR A 317 43.50 14.29 12.93
CA THR A 317 42.13 13.94 13.33
C THR A 317 41.11 14.28 12.20
N GLU A 318 41.30 15.39 11.50
CA GLU A 318 40.49 15.74 10.32
C GLU A 318 40.64 14.72 9.19
N ARG A 319 41.87 14.29 8.89
CA ARG A 319 42.08 13.20 7.92
C ARG A 319 41.51 11.86 8.33
N LEU A 320 41.38 11.58 9.63
CA LEU A 320 40.68 10.39 10.11
C LEU A 320 39.17 10.51 9.89
N ILE A 321 38.61 11.69 10.06
CA ILE A 321 37.19 11.93 9.75
C ILE A 321 36.92 11.78 8.24
N GLU A 322 37.81 12.31 7.39
CA GLU A 322 37.69 12.18 5.92
C GLU A 322 37.86 10.73 5.41
N ARG A 323 38.50 9.88 6.19
CA ARG A 323 38.71 8.46 5.85
C ARG A 323 37.67 7.51 6.45
N LEU A 324 36.77 8.02 7.29
CA LEU A 324 35.67 7.21 7.76
C LEU A 324 34.75 6.92 6.56
N ASP A 325 34.50 5.63 6.31
CA ASP A 325 33.50 5.22 5.35
C ASP A 325 32.17 5.79 5.79
N GLU A 326 31.52 6.54 4.90
CA GLU A 326 30.27 7.19 5.19
C GLU A 326 29.15 6.12 5.27
N VAL A 327 28.63 5.91 6.47
CA VAL A 327 27.47 5.04 6.68
C VAL A 327 26.23 5.93 6.55
N GLU A 328 25.37 5.63 5.56
CA GLU A 328 24.12 6.34 5.40
C GLU A 328 23.23 6.15 6.64
N GLU A 329 22.62 7.25 7.11
CA GLU A 329 21.67 7.16 8.22
C GLU A 329 20.52 6.24 7.81
N PRO A 330 20.33 5.07 8.48
CA PRO A 330 19.19 4.23 8.18
C PRO A 330 17.93 5.09 8.34
N ARG A 331 17.06 5.01 7.37
CA ARG A 331 15.80 5.76 7.40
C ARG A 331 15.19 5.58 8.77
N LYS A 332 15.06 6.64 9.54
CA LYS A 332 14.14 6.67 10.66
C LYS A 332 12.77 6.43 10.05
N GLU A 333 12.37 5.16 9.97
CA GLU A 333 10.95 4.91 10.01
C GLU A 333 10.55 5.53 11.34
N TRP A 334 9.90 6.64 11.20
CA TRP A 334 9.36 7.32 12.37
C TRP A 334 8.51 6.26 13.05
N ASP A 335 8.95 5.80 14.23
CA ASP A 335 8.03 5.25 15.20
C ASP A 335 7.05 6.39 15.52
N LEU A 336 6.22 6.68 14.56
CA LEU A 336 5.11 7.60 14.66
C LEU A 336 4.12 6.91 15.59
N ARG A 337 4.39 7.01 16.88
CA ARG A 337 3.37 6.77 17.89
C ARG A 337 2.36 7.88 17.72
N MET A 338 1.53 7.74 16.69
CA MET A 338 0.37 8.61 16.51
C MET A 338 -0.60 8.30 17.66
N THR A 339 -0.57 9.12 18.67
CA THR A 339 -1.61 9.12 19.71
C THR A 339 -2.67 10.12 19.28
N ILE A 340 -3.87 9.65 18.96
CA ILE A 340 -5.01 10.54 18.78
C ILE A 340 -5.45 10.95 20.17
N ALA A 341 -5.34 12.24 20.50
CA ALA A 341 -5.69 12.76 21.82
C ALA A 341 -7.17 12.51 22.13
N ALA A 342 -7.45 12.27 23.42
CA ALA A 342 -8.81 12.08 23.89
C ALA A 342 -9.67 13.30 23.59
N ALA A 343 -10.76 13.08 22.85
CA ALA A 343 -11.83 14.05 22.72
C ALA A 343 -12.69 14.08 24.01
N PRO A 344 -13.43 15.16 24.26
CA PRO A 344 -14.39 15.18 25.35
C PRO A 344 -15.34 14.00 25.28
N ARG A 345 -15.60 13.37 26.41
CA ARG A 345 -16.54 12.25 26.51
C ARG A 345 -17.93 12.67 26.04
N ALA A 346 -18.51 11.92 25.12
CA ALA A 346 -19.94 11.98 24.78
C ALA A 346 -20.79 11.35 25.90
N GLY A 347 -22.12 11.33 25.71
CA GLY A 347 -23.02 10.59 26.57
C GLY A 347 -22.68 9.09 26.67
N ALA A 348 -23.35 8.35 27.54
CA ALA A 348 -23.16 6.91 27.67
C ALA A 348 -23.51 6.17 26.37
N ILE A 349 -24.59 6.57 25.71
CA ILE A 349 -25.02 6.07 24.40
C ILE A 349 -24.51 7.04 23.34
N VAL A 350 -23.73 6.53 22.38
CA VAL A 350 -23.11 7.30 21.30
C VAL A 350 -24.03 7.32 20.08
N ALA A 351 -24.58 6.17 19.71
CA ALA A 351 -25.52 6.04 18.60
C ALA A 351 -26.51 4.92 18.85
N SER A 352 -27.73 5.02 18.32
CA SER A 352 -28.70 3.94 18.43
C SER A 352 -29.63 3.88 17.23
N LEU A 353 -30.00 2.65 16.84
CA LEU A 353 -31.08 2.32 15.92
C LEU A 353 -32.12 1.51 16.70
N ARG A 354 -33.42 1.79 16.46
CA ARG A 354 -34.53 1.02 17.03
C ARG A 354 -35.55 0.72 15.96
N GLY A 355 -35.74 -0.58 15.65
CA GLY A 355 -36.62 -1.04 14.60
C GLY A 355 -36.30 -0.43 13.23
N ALA A 356 -35.08 -0.01 12.99
CA ALA A 356 -34.72 0.78 11.81
C ALA A 356 -34.79 -0.05 10.54
N VAL A 357 -35.45 0.49 9.52
CA VAL A 357 -35.59 -0.13 8.20
C VAL A 357 -35.19 0.87 7.13
N VAL A 358 -34.35 0.41 6.17
CA VAL A 358 -33.98 1.17 4.97
C VAL A 358 -34.24 0.31 3.74
N ARG A 359 -35.04 0.82 2.78
CA ARG A 359 -35.36 0.16 1.51
C ARG A 359 -34.68 0.89 0.35
N ARG A 360 -34.00 0.13 -0.51
CA ARG A 360 -33.34 0.65 -1.73
C ARG A 360 -33.55 -0.33 -2.88
N GLY A 361 -34.53 -0.05 -3.73
CA GLY A 361 -34.96 -0.99 -4.77
C GLY A 361 -35.36 -2.32 -4.15
N ASP A 362 -34.73 -3.41 -4.58
CA ASP A 362 -35.00 -4.76 -4.07
C ASP A 362 -34.27 -5.07 -2.75
N PHE A 363 -33.36 -4.20 -2.31
CA PHE A 363 -32.60 -4.40 -1.08
C PHE A 363 -33.33 -3.77 0.12
N THR A 364 -33.39 -4.53 1.22
CA THR A 364 -33.93 -4.05 2.50
C THR A 364 -32.94 -4.34 3.62
N LEU A 365 -32.54 -3.30 4.35
CA LEU A 365 -31.83 -3.41 5.61
C LEU A 365 -32.83 -3.35 6.76
N GLY A 366 -32.81 -4.33 7.65
CA GLY A 366 -33.59 -4.29 8.88
C GLY A 366 -34.78 -5.26 8.93
N PRO A 367 -35.60 -5.19 10.00
CA PRO A 367 -35.50 -4.21 11.10
C PRO A 367 -34.24 -4.37 11.94
N VAL A 368 -33.60 -3.25 12.32
CA VAL A 368 -32.35 -3.23 13.08
C VAL A 368 -32.55 -2.58 14.44
N ASP A 369 -32.17 -3.29 15.49
CA ASP A 369 -31.98 -2.78 16.85
C ASP A 369 -30.48 -2.84 17.17
N LEU A 370 -29.82 -1.69 17.28
CA LEU A 370 -28.38 -1.60 17.53
C LEU A 370 -28.10 -0.39 18.41
N GLN A 371 -27.37 -0.57 19.50
CA GLN A 371 -26.89 0.50 20.35
C GLN A 371 -25.37 0.47 20.43
N ILE A 372 -24.76 1.63 20.27
CA ILE A 372 -23.31 1.83 20.39
C ILE A 372 -23.07 2.68 21.63
N ASP A 373 -22.28 2.17 22.54
CA ASP A 373 -21.96 2.84 23.80
C ASP A 373 -20.61 3.56 23.73
N TRP A 374 -20.33 4.39 24.74
CA TRP A 374 -19.07 5.11 24.83
C TRP A 374 -17.88 4.16 24.94
N ALA A 375 -16.84 4.42 24.14
CA ALA A 375 -15.61 3.62 24.03
C ALA A 375 -15.82 2.21 23.45
N ASP A 376 -16.99 1.90 22.89
CA ASP A 376 -17.15 0.69 22.07
C ASP A 376 -16.20 0.72 20.86
N ARG A 377 -15.63 -0.44 20.56
CA ARG A 377 -14.79 -0.66 19.39
C ARG A 377 -15.45 -1.74 18.53
N VAL A 378 -16.29 -1.28 17.61
CA VAL A 378 -17.20 -2.15 16.86
C VAL A 378 -16.62 -2.46 15.49
N ALA A 379 -16.37 -3.74 15.22
CA ALA A 379 -16.10 -4.24 13.89
C ALA A 379 -17.43 -4.53 13.17
N ILE A 380 -17.58 -4.00 11.96
CA ILE A 380 -18.75 -4.26 11.09
C ILE A 380 -18.25 -5.08 9.90
N THR A 381 -18.68 -6.32 9.80
CA THR A 381 -18.30 -7.25 8.74
C THR A 381 -19.48 -7.75 7.93
N GLY A 382 -19.22 -8.43 6.83
CA GLY A 382 -20.23 -8.99 5.95
C GLY A 382 -19.84 -8.90 4.49
N ALA A 383 -20.48 -9.68 3.64
CA ALA A 383 -20.21 -9.72 2.21
C ALA A 383 -20.38 -8.33 1.54
N ASN A 384 -19.73 -8.16 0.39
CA ASN A 384 -19.91 -6.95 -0.41
C ASN A 384 -21.36 -6.85 -0.89
N GLY A 385 -21.97 -5.66 -0.68
CA GLY A 385 -23.40 -5.45 -0.97
C GLY A 385 -24.34 -5.90 0.14
N ALA A 386 -23.86 -6.48 1.25
CA ALA A 386 -24.71 -6.91 2.37
C ALA A 386 -25.42 -5.76 3.10
N GLY A 387 -24.96 -4.51 2.92
CA GLY A 387 -25.57 -3.32 3.52
C GLY A 387 -24.74 -2.64 4.61
N LYS A 388 -23.44 -2.92 4.72
CA LYS A 388 -22.52 -2.32 5.72
C LYS A 388 -22.55 -0.78 5.69
N SER A 389 -22.31 -0.18 4.53
CA SER A 389 -22.32 1.30 4.37
C SER A 389 -23.73 1.87 4.55
N THR A 390 -24.78 1.10 4.24
CA THR A 390 -26.18 1.48 4.50
C THR A 390 -26.44 1.51 6.01
N LEU A 391 -25.96 0.52 6.75
CA LEU A 391 -26.04 0.47 8.21
C LEU A 391 -25.33 1.67 8.85
N LEU A 392 -24.09 1.96 8.42
CA LEU A 392 -23.35 3.14 8.88
C LEU A 392 -24.11 4.44 8.57
N GLY A 393 -24.60 4.59 7.34
CA GLY A 393 -25.36 5.78 6.93
C GLY A 393 -26.64 5.97 7.72
N ALA A 394 -27.36 4.88 8.04
CA ALA A 394 -28.55 4.90 8.89
C ALA A 394 -28.20 5.28 10.33
N LEU A 395 -27.15 4.67 10.90
CA LEU A 395 -26.69 4.91 12.28
C LEU A 395 -26.22 6.36 12.49
N LEU A 396 -25.62 6.95 11.47
CA LEU A 396 -25.13 8.34 11.46
C LEU A 396 -26.20 9.36 11.05
N GLY A 397 -27.43 8.90 10.73
CA GLY A 397 -28.53 9.77 10.33
C GLY A 397 -28.38 10.40 8.93
N ARG A 398 -27.54 9.84 8.06
CA ARG A 398 -27.30 10.32 6.69
C ARG A 398 -28.29 9.75 5.68
N ILE A 399 -28.75 8.55 5.97
CA ILE A 399 -29.74 7.86 5.17
C ILE A 399 -31.07 7.96 5.92
N PRO A 400 -32.12 8.52 5.30
CA PRO A 400 -33.43 8.52 5.91
C PRO A 400 -33.94 7.08 6.10
N LEU A 401 -34.56 6.82 7.25
CA LEU A 401 -35.19 5.54 7.53
C LEU A 401 -36.58 5.51 6.93
N ASP A 402 -36.97 4.35 6.39
CA ASP A 402 -38.34 4.08 5.97
C ASP A 402 -39.23 3.73 7.17
N ASP A 403 -38.65 3.15 8.23
CA ASP A 403 -39.32 2.84 9.49
C ASP A 403 -38.31 2.83 10.65
N GLY A 404 -38.78 2.99 11.88
CA GLY A 404 -37.96 2.98 13.08
C GLY A 404 -37.34 4.35 13.42
N HIS A 405 -36.32 4.31 14.24
CA HIS A 405 -35.71 5.52 14.81
C HIS A 405 -34.18 5.38 14.82
N ALA A 406 -33.46 6.46 14.44
CA ALA A 406 -32.03 6.63 14.63
C ALA A 406 -31.76 7.83 15.52
N ALA A 407 -30.82 7.71 16.44
CA ALA A 407 -30.40 8.82 17.31
C ALA A 407 -28.89 8.79 17.56
N LEU A 408 -28.25 9.97 17.48
CA LEU A 408 -26.90 10.21 17.98
C LEU A 408 -27.00 10.79 19.40
N GLY A 409 -26.10 10.35 20.26
CA GLY A 409 -26.02 10.84 21.63
C GLY A 409 -25.61 12.32 21.73
N PRO A 410 -25.91 12.99 22.85
CA PRO A 410 -25.51 14.38 23.03
C PRO A 410 -23.98 14.51 23.10
N GLY A 411 -23.45 15.53 22.42
CA GLY A 411 -22.01 15.81 22.38
C GLY A 411 -21.19 14.85 21.52
N VAL A 412 -21.84 14.02 20.70
CA VAL A 412 -21.14 13.16 19.73
C VAL A 412 -20.63 14.00 18.56
N LEU A 413 -19.31 13.94 18.35
CA LEU A 413 -18.61 14.54 17.22
C LEU A 413 -18.09 13.42 16.32
N VAL A 414 -18.78 13.24 15.19
CA VAL A 414 -18.45 12.19 14.23
C VAL A 414 -17.29 12.63 13.35
N GLY A 415 -16.31 11.75 13.15
CA GLY A 415 -15.24 11.92 12.17
C GLY A 415 -15.09 10.71 11.27
N GLU A 416 -14.97 10.96 9.98
CA GLU A 416 -14.74 9.94 8.97
C GLU A 416 -13.43 10.18 8.27
N VAL A 417 -12.61 9.14 8.21
CA VAL A 417 -11.28 9.23 7.61
C VAL A 417 -11.38 9.52 6.11
N ASP A 418 -12.30 8.88 5.40
CA ASP A 418 -12.44 9.08 3.96
C ASP A 418 -12.93 10.47 3.58
N GLN A 419 -13.89 11.01 4.33
CA GLN A 419 -14.30 12.41 4.15
C GLN A 419 -13.16 13.38 4.44
N ALA A 420 -12.38 13.12 5.51
CA ALA A 420 -11.25 13.95 5.84
C ALA A 420 -10.12 13.86 4.80
N ARG A 421 -9.91 12.68 4.19
CA ARG A 421 -8.98 12.51 3.05
C ARG A 421 -9.42 13.32 1.82
N ALA A 422 -10.71 13.34 1.53
CA ALA A 422 -11.26 14.07 0.38
C ALA A 422 -11.01 15.58 0.45
N LEU A 423 -10.85 16.16 1.65
CA LEU A 423 -10.51 17.57 1.86
C LEU A 423 -9.08 17.92 1.38
N PHE A 424 -8.21 16.92 1.20
CA PHE A 424 -6.81 17.09 0.81
C PHE A 424 -6.52 16.63 -0.63
N LEU A 425 -7.48 16.84 -1.54
CA LEU A 425 -7.33 16.54 -2.98
C LEU A 425 -7.07 17.79 -3.84
N GLY A 426 -7.10 18.98 -3.24
CA GLY A 426 -6.94 20.25 -3.95
C GLY A 426 -5.48 20.66 -4.15
N ASP A 427 -5.29 21.68 -5.00
CA ASP A 427 -3.97 22.25 -5.34
C ASP A 427 -3.44 23.23 -4.29
N GLU A 428 -4.23 23.53 -3.26
CA GLU A 428 -3.78 24.39 -2.17
C GLU A 428 -2.72 23.69 -1.30
N ALA A 429 -1.82 24.48 -0.69
CA ALA A 429 -0.87 23.96 0.26
C ALA A 429 -1.59 23.25 1.43
N LEU A 430 -1.04 22.11 1.89
CA LEU A 430 -1.64 21.37 2.99
C LEU A 430 -1.97 22.25 4.20
N LEU A 431 -1.08 23.17 4.56
CA LEU A 431 -1.29 24.11 5.68
C LEU A 431 -2.55 24.95 5.50
N THR A 432 -2.79 25.42 4.28
CA THR A 432 -3.95 26.27 3.94
C THR A 432 -5.24 25.43 3.99
N ALA A 433 -5.25 24.30 3.30
CA ALA A 433 -6.38 23.36 3.29
C ALA A 433 -6.75 22.90 4.71
N PHE A 434 -5.76 22.54 5.53
CA PHE A 434 -5.98 22.15 6.92
C PHE A 434 -6.50 23.31 7.77
N GLY A 435 -5.91 24.52 7.61
CA GLY A 435 -6.31 25.71 8.35
C GLY A 435 -7.75 26.16 8.08
N ALA A 436 -8.24 25.96 6.85
CA ALA A 436 -9.63 26.24 6.48
C ALA A 436 -10.63 25.39 7.31
N GLU A 437 -10.23 24.18 7.68
CA GLU A 437 -11.04 23.23 8.44
C GLU A 437 -11.00 23.44 9.96
N VAL A 438 -10.02 24.22 10.45
CA VAL A 438 -9.83 24.59 11.87
C VAL A 438 -9.54 26.08 12.03
N PRO A 439 -10.49 26.96 11.66
CA PRO A 439 -10.24 28.41 11.55
C PRO A 439 -9.87 29.07 12.88
N SER A 440 -10.13 28.44 14.03
CA SER A 440 -9.72 28.93 15.35
C SER A 440 -8.24 28.67 15.67
N TRP A 441 -7.54 27.88 14.85
CA TRP A 441 -6.14 27.52 15.08
C TRP A 441 -5.20 28.51 14.39
N VAL A 442 -4.10 28.85 15.08
CA VAL A 442 -3.02 29.60 14.43
C VAL A 442 -2.11 28.65 13.64
N PRO A 443 -1.47 29.11 12.55
CA PRO A 443 -0.63 28.28 11.69
C PRO A 443 0.47 27.50 12.43
N ALA A 444 0.98 28.03 13.52
CA ALA A 444 1.98 27.37 14.36
C ALA A 444 1.44 26.11 15.05
N GLN A 445 0.19 26.13 15.52
CA GLN A 445 -0.48 24.98 16.12
C GLN A 445 -0.71 23.89 15.08
N THR A 446 -1.19 24.27 13.91
CA THR A 446 -1.37 23.37 12.77
C THR A 446 -0.07 22.67 12.38
N ARG A 447 1.03 23.42 12.20
CA ARG A 447 2.35 22.85 11.89
C ARG A 447 2.84 21.89 12.98
N THR A 448 2.65 22.26 14.25
CA THR A 448 3.06 21.41 15.38
C THR A 448 2.27 20.10 15.39
N LEU A 449 0.97 20.15 15.11
CA LEU A 449 0.16 18.94 15.06
C LEU A 449 0.55 18.08 13.85
N LEU A 450 0.63 18.67 12.65
CA LEU A 450 1.03 17.95 11.43
C LEU A 450 2.41 17.29 11.59
N ALA A 451 3.36 17.97 12.24
CA ALA A 451 4.67 17.38 12.56
C ALA A 451 4.56 16.16 13.49
N LYS A 452 3.64 16.14 14.47
CA LYS A 452 3.37 14.94 15.29
C LYS A 452 2.84 13.77 14.49
N PHE A 453 2.18 14.04 13.36
CA PHE A 453 1.73 13.04 12.39
C PHE A 453 2.76 12.78 11.28
N GLY A 454 4.02 13.21 11.47
CA GLY A 454 5.13 12.98 10.55
C GLY A 454 5.06 13.77 9.24
N LEU A 455 4.25 14.83 9.22
CA LEU A 455 4.17 15.74 8.09
C LEU A 455 5.10 16.94 8.35
N THR A 456 6.32 16.86 7.80
CA THR A 456 7.40 17.84 7.99
C THR A 456 7.13 19.15 7.23
N ALA A 457 8.03 20.12 7.34
CA ALA A 457 7.90 21.43 6.69
C ALA A 457 7.68 21.32 5.17
N ASP A 458 8.35 20.37 4.51
CA ASP A 458 8.23 20.17 3.06
C ASP A 458 6.82 19.67 2.67
N HIS A 459 6.21 18.79 3.48
CA HIS A 459 4.85 18.31 3.25
C HIS A 459 3.81 19.42 3.44
N VAL A 460 4.03 20.27 4.45
CA VAL A 460 3.07 21.31 4.86
C VAL A 460 2.93 22.41 3.80
N LEU A 461 3.99 22.67 3.02
CA LEU A 461 4.03 23.69 1.99
C LEU A 461 3.67 23.18 0.58
N ARG A 462 3.64 21.87 0.37
CA ARG A 462 3.27 21.28 -0.92
C ARG A 462 1.75 21.32 -1.15
N PRO A 463 1.30 21.30 -2.42
CA PRO A 463 -0.11 21.07 -2.76
C PRO A 463 -0.64 19.81 -2.10
N ALA A 464 -1.83 19.86 -1.50
CA ALA A 464 -2.41 18.72 -0.80
C ALA A 464 -2.65 17.53 -1.75
N ALA A 465 -2.96 17.80 -3.02
CA ALA A 465 -3.08 16.77 -4.07
C ALA A 465 -1.79 15.98 -4.31
N SER A 466 -0.61 16.58 -4.03
CA SER A 466 0.70 15.93 -4.22
C SER A 466 1.08 14.97 -3.08
N LEU A 467 0.28 14.90 -2.02
CA LEU A 467 0.50 13.98 -0.91
C LEU A 467 0.24 12.53 -1.36
N SER A 468 1.09 11.62 -0.90
CA SER A 468 0.83 10.19 -1.05
C SER A 468 -0.44 9.79 -0.28
N PRO A 469 -1.09 8.66 -0.60
CA PRO A 469 -2.26 8.19 0.13
C PRO A 469 -2.01 8.07 1.65
N GLY A 470 -0.83 7.57 2.06
CA GLY A 470 -0.43 7.48 3.47
C GLY A 470 -0.25 8.85 4.14
N GLU A 471 0.40 9.81 3.47
CA GLU A 471 0.55 11.19 3.96
C GLU A 471 -0.82 11.87 4.11
N ARG A 472 -1.72 11.66 3.15
CA ARG A 472 -3.09 12.17 3.19
C ARG A 472 -3.90 11.56 4.34
N THR A 473 -3.74 10.28 4.61
CA THR A 473 -4.38 9.62 5.77
C THR A 473 -3.87 10.22 7.08
N ARG A 474 -2.57 10.48 7.22
CA ARG A 474 -2.00 11.14 8.40
C ARG A 474 -2.53 12.56 8.58
N ALA A 475 -2.66 13.32 7.50
CA ALA A 475 -3.28 14.65 7.54
C ALA A 475 -4.76 14.58 7.97
N ALA A 476 -5.51 13.60 7.45
CA ALA A 476 -6.90 13.36 7.84
C ALA A 476 -7.03 13.03 9.33
N LEU A 477 -6.21 12.11 9.85
CA LEU A 477 -6.21 11.76 11.28
C LEU A 477 -5.82 12.95 12.17
N ALA A 478 -4.84 13.76 11.75
CA ALA A 478 -4.48 14.99 12.45
C ALA A 478 -5.66 15.98 12.47
N LEU A 479 -6.40 16.11 11.37
CA LEU A 479 -7.58 16.97 11.29
C LEU A 479 -8.69 16.47 12.22
N LEU A 480 -8.98 15.18 12.24
CA LEU A 480 -9.97 14.59 13.11
C LEU A 480 -9.62 14.79 14.59
N GLN A 481 -8.33 14.68 14.94
CA GLN A 481 -7.86 15.05 16.28
C GLN A 481 -8.07 16.54 16.58
N ALA A 482 -7.72 17.43 15.66
CA ALA A 482 -7.89 18.88 15.84
C ALA A 482 -9.35 19.29 16.05
N ARG A 483 -10.27 18.58 15.41
CA ARG A 483 -11.72 18.75 15.55
C ARG A 483 -12.29 18.15 16.83
N GLY A 484 -11.50 17.39 17.59
CA GLY A 484 -11.94 16.77 18.83
C GLY A 484 -12.99 15.67 18.61
N VAL A 485 -12.83 14.88 17.54
CA VAL A 485 -13.71 13.77 17.20
C VAL A 485 -13.72 12.73 18.31
N ASN A 486 -14.92 12.27 18.71
CA ASN A 486 -15.10 11.27 19.75
C ASN A 486 -15.84 9.99 19.28
N LEU A 487 -16.44 10.03 18.09
CA LEU A 487 -16.89 8.86 17.33
C LEU A 487 -16.12 8.81 15.99
N LEU A 488 -15.20 7.88 15.89
CA LEU A 488 -14.41 7.69 14.69
C LEU A 488 -15.02 6.57 13.83
N VAL A 489 -15.23 6.86 12.55
CA VAL A 489 -15.83 5.94 11.59
C VAL A 489 -14.84 5.71 10.45
N LEU A 490 -14.57 4.45 10.15
CA LEU A 490 -13.70 4.02 9.07
C LEU A 490 -14.45 2.97 8.21
N ASP A 491 -14.51 3.23 6.92
CA ASP A 491 -15.08 2.30 5.93
C ASP A 491 -13.95 1.89 4.99
N GLU A 492 -13.48 0.63 5.07
CA GLU A 492 -12.36 0.04 4.34
C GLU A 492 -11.10 0.94 4.32
N PRO A 493 -10.56 1.32 5.49
CA PRO A 493 -9.51 2.35 5.57
C PRO A 493 -8.16 1.91 5.02
N THR A 494 -7.93 0.61 4.85
CA THR A 494 -6.68 0.03 4.33
C THR A 494 -6.57 0.11 2.82
N ASN A 495 -7.69 0.30 2.11
CA ASN A 495 -7.69 0.40 0.66
C ASN A 495 -6.75 1.52 0.18
N HIS A 496 -5.90 1.20 -0.80
CA HIS A 496 -4.92 2.10 -1.40
C HIS A 496 -3.79 2.60 -0.45
N LEU A 497 -3.68 2.05 0.77
CA LEU A 497 -2.56 2.33 1.66
C LEU A 497 -1.45 1.30 1.46
N ASP A 498 -0.19 1.75 1.54
CA ASP A 498 0.95 0.83 1.61
C ASP A 498 1.12 0.25 3.03
N LEU A 499 1.88 -0.83 3.13
CA LEU A 499 2.08 -1.53 4.40
C LEU A 499 2.53 -0.61 5.55
N PRO A 500 3.50 0.32 5.36
CA PRO A 500 3.87 1.26 6.42
C PRO A 500 2.74 2.19 6.86
N ALA A 501 1.89 2.62 5.92
CA ALA A 501 0.75 3.48 6.26
C ALA A 501 -0.35 2.71 7.01
N ILE A 502 -0.56 1.44 6.67
CA ILE A 502 -1.48 0.55 7.40
C ILE A 502 -1.00 0.35 8.84
N GLU A 503 0.28 0.02 9.05
CA GLU A 503 0.86 -0.16 10.39
C GLU A 503 0.74 1.11 11.26
N GLN A 504 0.95 2.28 10.66
CA GLN A 504 0.76 3.56 11.33
C GLN A 504 -0.70 3.83 11.70
N LEU A 505 -1.64 3.51 10.81
CA LEU A 505 -3.06 3.63 11.06
C LEU A 505 -3.49 2.70 12.21
N GLU A 506 -3.07 1.44 12.21
CA GLU A 506 -3.32 0.48 13.28
C GLU A 506 -2.84 1.00 14.64
N ALA A 507 -1.60 1.49 14.70
CA ALA A 507 -1.03 2.06 15.93
C ALA A 507 -1.83 3.28 16.43
N ALA A 508 -2.26 4.15 15.53
CA ALA A 508 -3.10 5.30 15.86
C ALA A 508 -4.47 4.87 16.39
N LEU A 509 -5.12 3.92 15.72
CA LEU A 509 -6.43 3.40 16.14
C LEU A 509 -6.34 2.63 17.46
N ALA A 510 -5.30 1.83 17.67
CA ALA A 510 -5.09 1.11 18.93
C ALA A 510 -5.02 2.06 20.13
N SER A 511 -4.44 3.25 19.95
CA SER A 511 -4.30 4.27 21.00
C SER A 511 -5.52 5.19 21.15
N TYR A 512 -6.50 5.13 20.25
CA TYR A 512 -7.67 6.01 20.25
C TYR A 512 -8.63 5.67 21.40
N PRO A 513 -8.92 6.60 22.33
CA PRO A 513 -9.72 6.32 23.51
C PRO A 513 -11.24 6.54 23.32
N GLY A 514 -11.67 7.04 22.16
CA GLY A 514 -13.08 7.26 21.81
C GLY A 514 -13.76 6.02 21.26
N THR A 515 -15.01 6.21 20.84
CA THR A 515 -15.79 5.15 20.17
C THR A 515 -15.34 4.97 18.72
N LEU A 516 -15.21 3.73 18.30
CA LEU A 516 -14.73 3.36 16.97
C LEU A 516 -15.74 2.45 16.27
N LEU A 517 -16.12 2.83 15.03
CA LEU A 517 -16.83 1.97 14.09
C LEU A 517 -15.89 1.67 12.92
N LEU A 518 -15.57 0.40 12.73
CA LEU A 518 -14.63 -0.05 11.72
C LEU A 518 -15.30 -1.07 10.80
N VAL A 519 -15.45 -0.71 9.53
CA VAL A 519 -15.76 -1.66 8.46
C VAL A 519 -14.45 -2.04 7.81
N THR A 520 -14.09 -3.31 7.85
CA THR A 520 -12.90 -3.79 7.15
C THR A 520 -12.95 -5.29 6.92
N HIS A 521 -12.24 -5.72 5.89
CA HIS A 521 -11.94 -7.12 5.60
C HIS A 521 -10.50 -7.50 6.00
N ASP A 522 -9.69 -6.53 6.46
CA ASP A 522 -8.34 -6.77 6.95
C ASP A 522 -8.35 -7.44 8.33
N ARG A 523 -8.04 -8.76 8.35
CA ARG A 523 -8.03 -9.59 9.56
C ARG A 523 -7.03 -9.08 10.60
N ARG A 524 -5.84 -8.64 10.16
CA ARG A 524 -4.81 -8.11 11.07
C ARG A 524 -5.21 -6.78 11.69
N MET A 525 -5.87 -5.92 10.94
CA MET A 525 -6.40 -4.67 11.48
C MET A 525 -7.45 -4.93 12.56
N LEU A 526 -8.34 -5.89 12.38
CA LEU A 526 -9.33 -6.28 13.38
C LEU A 526 -8.66 -6.70 14.70
N ASP A 527 -7.57 -7.49 14.62
CA ASP A 527 -6.80 -7.93 15.78
C ASP A 527 -6.02 -6.77 16.41
N ALA A 528 -5.31 -5.95 15.61
CA ALA A 528 -4.49 -4.84 16.09
C ALA A 528 -5.30 -3.75 16.79
N VAL A 529 -6.52 -3.53 16.33
CA VAL A 529 -7.42 -2.49 16.86
C VAL A 529 -8.13 -2.94 18.15
N HIS A 530 -8.06 -4.22 18.54
CA HIS A 530 -8.71 -4.76 19.74
C HIS A 530 -10.21 -4.47 19.78
N THR A 531 -10.94 -4.95 18.79
CA THR A 531 -12.40 -4.76 18.72
C THR A 531 -13.11 -5.43 19.89
N THR A 532 -14.07 -4.74 20.49
CA THR A 532 -14.83 -5.23 21.67
C THR A 532 -16.16 -5.88 21.29
N ARG A 533 -16.67 -5.55 20.09
CA ARG A 533 -17.94 -6.07 19.56
C ARG A 533 -17.83 -6.34 18.08
N HIS A 534 -18.58 -7.33 17.63
CA HIS A 534 -18.62 -7.76 16.23
C HIS A 534 -20.05 -7.69 15.70
N VAL A 535 -20.29 -6.84 14.73
CA VAL A 535 -21.59 -6.70 14.06
C VAL A 535 -21.45 -7.27 12.66
N GLU A 536 -22.14 -8.37 12.40
CA GLU A 536 -22.17 -9.01 11.09
C GLU A 536 -23.43 -8.60 10.32
N VAL A 537 -23.24 -8.17 9.08
CA VAL A 537 -24.35 -7.83 8.17
C VAL A 537 -24.49 -8.91 7.10
N VAL A 538 -25.62 -9.62 7.10
CA VAL A 538 -25.91 -10.71 6.17
C VAL A 538 -27.21 -10.43 5.44
N ALA A 539 -27.12 -10.12 4.14
CA ALA A 539 -28.28 -9.86 3.29
C ALA A 539 -29.32 -8.90 3.94
N GLY A 540 -28.85 -7.77 4.46
CA GLY A 540 -29.70 -6.76 5.11
C GLY A 540 -30.11 -7.07 6.55
N ARG A 541 -29.71 -8.21 7.12
CA ARG A 541 -29.90 -8.53 8.55
C ARG A 541 -28.66 -8.20 9.34
N VAL A 542 -28.82 -7.64 10.52
CA VAL A 542 -27.73 -7.27 11.41
C VAL A 542 -27.70 -8.24 12.59
N ILE A 543 -26.56 -8.85 12.82
CA ILE A 543 -26.30 -9.82 13.89
C ILE A 543 -25.19 -9.23 14.76
N ASP A 544 -25.50 -8.93 16.02
CA ASP A 544 -24.56 -8.43 17.01
C ASP A 544 -24.02 -9.61 17.83
N ARG A 545 -22.67 -9.75 17.91
CA ARG A 545 -21.96 -10.86 18.57
C ARG A 545 -20.99 -10.38 19.62
#